data_5dd4c7370a6e9662dcd708d7e74a03fa
#
_entry.id   5dd4c7370a6e9662dcd708d7e74a03fa
#
_cell.length_a   1.000
_cell.length_b   1.000
_cell.length_c   1.000
_cell.angle_alpha   90.00
_cell.angle_beta   90.00
_cell.angle_gamma   90.00
#
_symmetry.space_group_name_H-M   'P 1'
#
loop_
_entity.id
_entity.type
_entity.pdbx_description
1 polymer ?
#
loop_
_entity_poly.entity_id
_entity_poly.type
_entity_poly.pdbx_seq_one_letter_code
_entity_poly.pdbx_strand_id
1 'polypeptide(L)'
;MFWFGNPYKNQLEAFFDWARNIINEDECVFVDLSGFVKYFYFKFPLYPNAKPVKSGKQPIGRNIAFKISLPSELESDEKWIKIFGSPEIEILENKSRIKSETKPLRWGLVDSEKSTALNIARRAMKDFLDGKELQSREYSKDAPNKFNFKADVDVAIWTNGSLRGSALIENNTLIEGVLEGAKIAINNSRFKPLMPEEFENTRVEIVIMSDVRLPLSKKEMARNMIYSEKGYILRKNGHSGCFLPQVHNVRHYFNLSSFLSDLALEKLGIVRPKFKKIKNDKIFIFEVEDFIENEKHDGILSLLGPMPKPKYEFTNHELELRLRKAADWLCGRQKNDGSIPTRINPQTGQEAEIDWPRFAFTAWSLAEFGKITNETKYCDAAKNSFTYLKNHLFSPYLNSTFNTELTLAYFGRLAFAIGKNDNGLKAAEKIVERLKFIPFQPVTFAQIASFFEIISPKNEKILTALEDIKKTLKKKFKKSKKGKLSLNVAFWAELANVFWGSDPSFSREVIDWLKGCQLFNGSFSESINFNISYSNGTAKILEILAVNQEANRGAIQRILLWLFSMQYNNENTFFIPYEFRHKVMGGLRHNYFNQEAWSDAAAHFILSAKK
;
A
#
# COMPACT_ATOMS: atom_id res chain seq x y z
N MET A 1 -16.40 -12.43 7.83
CA MET A 1 -15.08 -12.19 8.45
C MET A 1 -14.08 -12.09 7.33
N PHE A 2 -13.21 -11.12 7.35
CA PHE A 2 -12.61 -10.57 6.16
C PHE A 2 -11.19 -11.09 5.96
N TRP A 3 -10.78 -11.26 4.71
CA TRP A 3 -9.43 -11.55 4.24
C TRP A 3 -8.35 -10.64 4.83
N PHE A 4 -8.75 -9.50 5.40
CA PHE A 4 -7.87 -8.56 6.03
C PHE A 4 -7.38 -9.12 7.35
N GLY A 5 -6.11 -9.24 7.48
CA GLY A 5 -5.46 -9.77 8.67
C GLY A 5 -4.99 -11.22 8.56
N ASN A 6 -5.00 -11.80 7.36
CA ASN A 6 -4.36 -13.09 7.20
C ASN A 6 -2.87 -12.92 6.90
N PRO A 7 -1.97 -13.23 7.84
CA PRO A 7 -0.54 -13.12 7.64
C PRO A 7 0.02 -14.12 6.60
N TYR A 8 -0.83 -15.00 6.08
CA TYR A 8 -0.43 -16.14 5.23
C TYR A 8 -0.81 -16.00 3.76
N LYS A 9 -1.40 -14.90 3.34
CA LYS A 9 -1.78 -14.67 1.94
C LYS A 9 -0.59 -14.82 0.99
N ASN A 10 0.52 -14.19 1.35
CA ASN A 10 1.72 -14.20 0.51
C ASN A 10 2.31 -15.61 0.37
N GLN A 11 2.27 -16.37 1.46
CA GLN A 11 2.73 -17.75 1.47
C GLN A 11 1.78 -18.66 0.68
N LEU A 12 0.48 -18.38 0.73
CA LEU A 12 -0.49 -19.07 -0.11
C LEU A 12 -0.36 -18.68 -1.57
N GLU A 13 -0.11 -17.42 -1.88
CA GLU A 13 0.21 -17.00 -3.24
C GLU A 13 1.46 -17.72 -3.74
N ALA A 14 2.53 -17.79 -2.95
CA ALA A 14 3.73 -18.55 -3.28
C ALA A 14 3.46 -20.05 -3.42
N PHE A 15 2.62 -20.62 -2.56
CA PHE A 15 2.18 -22.02 -2.68
C PHE A 15 1.39 -22.25 -3.97
N PHE A 16 0.47 -21.39 -4.29
CA PHE A 16 -0.31 -21.52 -5.51
C PHE A 16 0.54 -21.26 -6.76
N ASP A 17 1.52 -20.36 -6.72
CA ASP A 17 2.49 -20.17 -7.79
C ASP A 17 3.33 -21.45 -8.01
N TRP A 18 3.76 -22.09 -6.94
CA TRP A 18 4.43 -23.39 -7.01
C TRP A 18 3.49 -24.49 -7.55
N ALA A 19 2.27 -24.59 -7.04
CA ALA A 19 1.29 -25.60 -7.46
C ALA A 19 0.92 -25.49 -8.94
N ARG A 20 0.90 -24.28 -9.52
CA ARG A 20 0.67 -24.06 -10.96
C ARG A 20 1.68 -24.77 -11.84
N ASN A 21 2.91 -24.94 -11.37
CA ASN A 21 3.97 -25.60 -12.14
C ASN A 21 3.84 -27.13 -12.18
N ILE A 22 3.02 -27.70 -11.29
CA ILE A 22 2.90 -29.17 -11.15
C ILE A 22 1.51 -29.71 -11.47
N ILE A 23 0.52 -28.82 -11.68
CA ILE A 23 -0.86 -29.21 -11.90
C ILE A 23 -1.25 -28.96 -13.36
N ASN A 24 -1.84 -29.95 -14.01
CA ASN A 24 -2.34 -29.83 -15.36
C ASN A 24 -3.65 -29.02 -15.40
N GLU A 25 -3.93 -28.38 -16.54
CA GLU A 25 -5.07 -27.45 -16.72
C GLU A 25 -6.45 -28.07 -16.44
N ASP A 26 -6.59 -29.38 -16.63
CA ASP A 26 -7.85 -30.12 -16.43
C ASP A 26 -8.05 -30.63 -14.99
N GLU A 27 -7.12 -30.33 -14.10
CA GLU A 27 -7.14 -30.82 -12.73
C GLU A 27 -7.68 -29.76 -11.76
N CYS A 28 -8.67 -30.17 -10.95
CA CYS A 28 -9.13 -29.33 -9.83
C CYS A 28 -8.21 -29.53 -8.62
N VAL A 29 -7.87 -28.45 -7.94
CA VAL A 29 -7.07 -28.47 -6.73
C VAL A 29 -7.95 -28.32 -5.50
N PHE A 30 -7.82 -29.26 -4.58
CA PHE A 30 -8.40 -29.16 -3.26
C PHE A 30 -7.28 -28.88 -2.24
N VAL A 31 -7.45 -27.87 -1.45
CA VAL A 31 -6.49 -27.51 -0.42
C VAL A 31 -7.15 -27.74 0.94
N ASP A 32 -6.59 -28.65 1.72
CA ASP A 32 -6.99 -28.81 3.11
C ASP A 32 -6.37 -27.69 3.93
N LEU A 33 -7.23 -26.78 4.36
CA LEU A 33 -6.86 -25.63 5.17
C LEU A 33 -7.26 -25.80 6.63
N SER A 34 -7.43 -27.02 7.10
CA SER A 34 -7.93 -27.29 8.45
C SER A 34 -7.10 -26.61 9.54
N GLY A 35 -5.77 -26.52 9.36
CA GLY A 35 -4.89 -25.75 10.24
C GLY A 35 -5.08 -24.23 10.17
N PHE A 36 -5.71 -23.74 9.12
CA PHE A 36 -5.94 -22.32 8.86
C PHE A 36 -7.38 -21.86 9.09
N VAL A 37 -8.31 -22.76 9.40
CA VAL A 37 -9.76 -22.42 9.52
C VAL A 37 -10.01 -21.28 10.50
N LYS A 38 -9.16 -21.11 11.50
CA LYS A 38 -9.18 -20.00 12.45
C LYS A 38 -8.92 -18.64 11.78
N TYR A 39 -8.21 -18.64 10.64
CA TYR A 39 -7.70 -17.46 9.95
C TYR A 39 -8.27 -17.25 8.55
N PHE A 40 -8.85 -18.30 7.94
CA PHE A 40 -9.40 -18.29 6.60
C PHE A 40 -10.93 -18.33 6.62
N TYR A 41 -11.54 -17.20 6.43
CA TYR A 41 -12.90 -17.13 5.94
C TYR A 41 -12.88 -16.90 4.41
N PHE A 42 -13.18 -17.94 3.76
CA PHE A 42 -13.26 -18.28 2.39
C PHE A 42 -13.70 -17.21 1.42
N LYS A 43 -12.78 -16.70 0.70
CA LYS A 43 -12.77 -16.61 -0.74
C LYS A 43 -11.33 -16.58 -1.18
N PHE A 44 -10.92 -17.54 -1.94
CA PHE A 44 -9.73 -17.43 -2.76
C PHE A 44 -10.13 -16.67 -4.03
N PRO A 45 -10.04 -15.35 -4.08
CA PRO A 45 -10.44 -14.60 -5.24
C PRO A 45 -9.47 -14.81 -6.39
N LEU A 46 -8.24 -15.18 -6.12
CA LEU A 46 -7.21 -15.45 -7.11
C LEU A 46 -7.26 -16.89 -7.66
N TYR A 47 -8.00 -17.78 -7.00
CA TYR A 47 -8.08 -19.19 -7.34
C TYR A 47 -9.49 -19.70 -7.11
N PRO A 48 -10.44 -19.33 -7.99
CA PRO A 48 -11.86 -19.61 -7.79
C PRO A 48 -12.23 -21.10 -7.66
N ASN A 49 -11.37 -22.04 -8.04
CA ASN A 49 -11.62 -23.47 -7.90
C ASN A 49 -10.84 -24.16 -6.76
N ALA A 50 -9.95 -23.43 -6.05
CA ALA A 50 -9.43 -23.96 -4.81
C ALA A 50 -10.58 -24.02 -3.80
N LYS A 51 -11.18 -25.18 -3.62
CA LYS A 51 -12.22 -25.41 -2.62
C LYS A 51 -11.59 -25.89 -1.33
N PRO A 52 -11.91 -25.26 -0.20
CA PRO A 52 -11.43 -25.75 1.08
C PRO A 52 -12.09 -27.10 1.39
N VAL A 53 -11.29 -28.06 1.77
CA VAL A 53 -11.77 -29.32 2.30
C VAL A 53 -11.90 -29.17 3.81
N LYS A 54 -13.08 -29.46 4.35
CA LYS A 54 -13.26 -29.54 5.82
C LYS A 54 -12.45 -30.74 6.33
N SER A 55 -11.72 -30.53 7.40
CA SER A 55 -11.01 -31.58 8.11
C SER A 55 -11.85 -32.84 8.26
N GLY A 56 -11.31 -33.99 7.90
CA GLY A 56 -11.96 -35.30 8.02
C GLY A 56 -12.87 -35.73 6.86
N LYS A 57 -13.08 -34.92 5.81
CA LYS A 57 -13.77 -35.38 4.60
C LYS A 57 -12.80 -35.44 3.44
N GLN A 58 -12.58 -36.64 2.90
CA GLN A 58 -11.81 -36.77 1.67
C GLN A 58 -12.59 -36.16 0.50
N PRO A 59 -11.91 -35.41 -0.39
CA PRO A 59 -12.55 -34.89 -1.60
C PRO A 59 -12.97 -36.03 -2.51
N ILE A 60 -14.17 -35.93 -3.08
CA ILE A 60 -14.71 -36.92 -4.03
C ILE A 60 -14.45 -36.35 -5.44
N GLY A 61 -13.53 -36.96 -6.22
CA GLY A 61 -13.26 -36.54 -7.59
C GLY A 61 -11.89 -36.97 -8.14
N ARG A 62 -11.64 -36.82 -9.44
CA ARG A 62 -10.31 -36.95 -10.07
C ARG A 62 -9.55 -35.64 -9.86
N ASN A 63 -9.06 -35.43 -8.67
CA ASN A 63 -8.51 -34.12 -8.37
C ASN A 63 -7.30 -34.33 -7.47
N ILE A 64 -6.26 -33.56 -7.70
CA ILE A 64 -5.13 -33.50 -6.80
C ILE A 64 -5.56 -32.68 -5.58
N ALA A 65 -5.53 -33.31 -4.42
CA ALA A 65 -5.76 -32.63 -3.16
C ALA A 65 -4.44 -32.37 -2.45
N PHE A 66 -4.23 -31.16 -2.02
CA PHE A 66 -3.11 -30.79 -1.19
C PHE A 66 -3.59 -30.63 0.25
N LYS A 67 -2.93 -31.33 1.16
CA LYS A 67 -3.07 -31.09 2.58
C LYS A 67 -1.86 -30.30 3.04
N ILE A 68 -2.11 -29.07 3.46
CA ILE A 68 -1.09 -28.25 4.12
C ILE A 68 -1.26 -28.47 5.61
N SER A 69 -0.33 -29.23 6.21
CA SER A 69 -0.30 -29.42 7.65
C SER A 69 0.57 -28.33 8.28
N LEU A 70 -0.05 -27.58 9.18
CA LEU A 70 0.67 -26.64 10.02
C LEU A 70 0.97 -27.32 11.36
N PRO A 71 2.20 -27.20 11.87
CA PRO A 71 2.49 -27.61 13.23
C PRO A 71 1.60 -26.84 14.22
N SER A 72 1.10 -27.56 15.23
CA SER A 72 0.22 -27.02 16.27
C SER A 72 0.83 -25.88 17.11
N GLU A 73 2.12 -25.66 16.97
CA GLU A 73 2.92 -24.70 17.74
C GLU A 73 3.13 -23.34 17.04
N LEU A 74 2.44 -23.09 15.93
CA LEU A 74 2.64 -21.90 15.10
C LEU A 74 1.87 -20.67 15.61
N GLU A 75 2.10 -20.29 16.82
CA GLU A 75 1.62 -19.01 17.34
C GLU A 75 2.66 -17.88 17.18
N SER A 76 3.91 -18.17 16.76
CA SER A 76 4.95 -17.16 16.58
C SER A 76 5.29 -16.91 15.11
N ASP A 77 5.38 -15.65 14.72
CA ASP A 77 5.66 -15.18 13.35
C ASP A 77 6.96 -15.77 12.74
N GLU A 78 7.95 -16.09 13.54
CA GLU A 78 9.25 -16.63 13.08
C GLU A 78 9.18 -18.06 12.53
N LYS A 79 8.31 -18.89 13.09
CA LYS A 79 8.13 -20.28 12.63
C LYS A 79 7.44 -20.32 11.27
N TRP A 80 6.64 -19.33 10.93
CA TRP A 80 5.95 -19.22 9.66
C TRP A 80 6.88 -19.07 8.45
N ILE A 81 7.89 -18.23 8.55
CA ILE A 81 8.88 -18.02 7.47
C ILE A 81 9.64 -19.31 7.20
N LYS A 82 9.95 -20.09 8.24
CA LYS A 82 10.61 -21.40 8.11
C LYS A 82 9.73 -22.46 7.46
N ILE A 83 8.42 -22.43 7.69
CA ILE A 83 7.50 -23.48 7.23
C ILE A 83 7.07 -23.27 5.80
N PHE A 84 6.87 -22.02 5.39
CA PHE A 84 6.55 -21.73 4.00
C PHE A 84 7.76 -21.77 3.06
N GLY A 85 8.98 -21.76 3.60
CA GLY A 85 10.18 -22.13 2.85
C GLY A 85 10.26 -23.63 2.52
N SER A 86 9.54 -24.49 3.25
CA SER A 86 9.46 -25.94 3.03
C SER A 86 8.13 -26.46 3.61
N PRO A 87 6.99 -26.19 2.98
CA PRO A 87 5.73 -26.73 3.45
C PRO A 87 5.74 -28.26 3.34
N GLU A 88 5.30 -28.96 4.38
CA GLU A 88 4.94 -30.36 4.25
C GLU A 88 3.65 -30.44 3.43
N ILE A 89 3.78 -30.85 2.18
CA ILE A 89 2.68 -30.99 1.24
C ILE A 89 2.43 -32.45 1.03
N GLU A 90 1.25 -32.90 1.42
CA GLU A 90 0.77 -34.23 1.12
C GLU A 90 -0.11 -34.18 -0.14
N ILE A 91 0.30 -34.84 -1.21
CA ILE A 91 -0.49 -34.98 -2.43
C ILE A 91 -1.43 -36.16 -2.25
N LEU A 92 -2.73 -35.90 -2.23
CA LEU A 92 -3.75 -36.93 -2.12
C LEU A 92 -4.36 -37.20 -3.51
N GLU A 93 -4.02 -38.35 -4.09
CA GLU A 93 -4.70 -38.80 -5.32
C GLU A 93 -6.08 -39.37 -5.01
N ASN A 94 -7.10 -38.86 -5.68
CA ASN A 94 -8.46 -39.37 -5.51
C ASN A 94 -9.07 -39.84 -6.84
N LYS A 95 -9.64 -41.06 -6.83
CA LYS A 95 -10.09 -41.79 -8.03
C LYS A 95 -11.56 -41.54 -8.42
N SER A 96 -12.31 -40.67 -7.78
CA SER A 96 -13.72 -40.45 -8.07
C SER A 96 -14.00 -39.19 -8.89
N ARG A 97 -14.88 -39.27 -9.88
CA ARG A 97 -15.31 -38.14 -10.72
C ARG A 97 -16.30 -37.23 -9.99
N ILE A 98 -15.99 -35.97 -9.82
CA ILE A 98 -17.00 -34.95 -9.60
C ILE A 98 -17.43 -34.42 -10.96
N LYS A 99 -18.71 -34.55 -11.31
CA LYS A 99 -19.30 -33.71 -12.35
C LYS A 99 -19.41 -32.31 -11.78
N SER A 100 -18.48 -31.44 -12.13
CA SER A 100 -18.57 -30.01 -11.85
C SER A 100 -18.91 -29.34 -13.18
N GLU A 101 -20.02 -28.64 -13.22
CA GLU A 101 -20.38 -27.69 -14.29
C GLU A 101 -19.55 -26.39 -14.18
N THR A 102 -18.51 -26.37 -13.39
CA THR A 102 -17.64 -25.21 -13.25
C THR A 102 -16.68 -25.17 -14.43
N LYS A 103 -16.67 -24.04 -15.14
CA LYS A 103 -15.63 -23.72 -16.13
C LYS A 103 -14.25 -24.05 -15.55
N PRO A 104 -13.33 -24.59 -16.36
CA PRO A 104 -11.99 -24.87 -15.90
C PRO A 104 -11.35 -23.62 -15.33
N LEU A 105 -10.59 -23.82 -14.29
CA LEU A 105 -9.86 -22.75 -13.63
C LEU A 105 -8.81 -22.20 -14.51
N ARG A 106 -8.82 -20.92 -14.50
CA ARG A 106 -7.70 -20.16 -14.94
C ARG A 106 -6.72 -20.00 -13.80
N TRP A 107 -5.62 -20.70 -13.91
CA TRP A 107 -4.42 -20.42 -13.16
C TRP A 107 -3.79 -19.15 -13.73
N GLY A 108 -3.36 -18.23 -12.91
CA GLY A 108 -2.61 -17.09 -13.38
C GLY A 108 -1.28 -17.48 -14.03
N LEU A 109 -0.60 -16.54 -14.63
CA LEU A 109 0.66 -16.76 -15.31
C LEU A 109 1.83 -16.78 -14.31
N VAL A 110 2.79 -17.68 -14.50
CA VAL A 110 4.09 -17.59 -13.81
C VAL A 110 4.96 -16.52 -14.50
N ASP A 111 6.03 -16.10 -13.84
CA ASP A 111 6.83 -14.97 -14.32
C ASP A 111 7.44 -15.20 -15.71
N SER A 112 7.85 -16.42 -16.05
CA SER A 112 8.32 -16.76 -17.40
C SER A 112 7.22 -16.63 -18.46
N GLU A 113 5.98 -16.99 -18.13
CA GLU A 113 4.81 -16.85 -19.01
C GLU A 113 4.44 -15.37 -19.19
N LYS A 114 4.48 -14.57 -18.11
CA LYS A 114 4.28 -13.12 -18.19
C LYS A 114 5.32 -12.45 -19.09
N SER A 115 6.59 -12.83 -18.91
CA SER A 115 7.67 -12.36 -19.78
C SER A 115 7.42 -12.72 -21.25
N THR A 116 6.96 -13.95 -21.51
CA THR A 116 6.59 -14.39 -22.85
C THR A 116 5.45 -13.56 -23.43
N ALA A 117 4.39 -13.29 -22.66
CA ALA A 117 3.26 -12.48 -23.10
C ALA A 117 3.70 -11.04 -23.45
N LEU A 118 4.53 -10.40 -22.60
CA LEU A 118 5.08 -9.08 -22.87
C LEU A 118 5.97 -9.05 -24.11
N ASN A 119 6.84 -10.06 -24.29
CA ASN A 119 7.69 -10.18 -25.47
C ASN A 119 6.88 -10.35 -26.76
N ILE A 120 5.79 -11.12 -26.70
CA ILE A 120 4.87 -11.28 -27.83
C ILE A 120 4.21 -9.93 -28.15
N ALA A 121 3.69 -9.21 -27.13
CA ALA A 121 3.09 -7.89 -27.34
C ALA A 121 4.08 -6.90 -27.96
N ARG A 122 5.29 -6.81 -27.40
CA ARG A 122 6.34 -5.90 -27.89
C ARG A 122 6.78 -6.23 -29.31
N ARG A 123 6.97 -7.51 -29.62
CA ARG A 123 7.29 -7.96 -30.98
C ARG A 123 6.16 -7.63 -31.97
N ALA A 124 4.90 -7.89 -31.58
CA ALA A 124 3.75 -7.54 -32.42
C ALA A 124 3.65 -6.03 -32.68
N MET A 125 3.89 -5.20 -31.66
CA MET A 125 3.95 -3.74 -31.82
C MET A 125 5.03 -3.32 -32.83
N LYS A 126 6.24 -3.87 -32.69
CA LYS A 126 7.35 -3.57 -33.58
C LYS A 126 7.05 -3.99 -35.01
N ASP A 127 6.58 -5.22 -35.21
CA ASP A 127 6.24 -5.74 -36.53
C ASP A 127 5.15 -4.91 -37.20
N PHE A 128 4.14 -4.45 -36.42
CA PHE A 128 3.10 -3.55 -36.94
C PHE A 128 3.65 -2.18 -37.34
N LEU A 129 4.52 -1.58 -36.51
CA LEU A 129 5.20 -0.30 -36.83
C LEU A 129 6.10 -0.40 -38.07
N ASP A 130 6.72 -1.57 -38.28
CA ASP A 130 7.51 -1.89 -39.45
C ASP A 130 6.63 -2.20 -40.69
N GLY A 131 5.30 -2.11 -40.59
CA GLY A 131 4.37 -2.37 -41.70
C GLY A 131 4.15 -3.85 -42.04
N LYS A 132 4.56 -4.78 -41.14
CA LYS A 132 4.34 -6.22 -41.31
C LYS A 132 2.93 -6.63 -40.94
N GLU A 133 2.39 -7.62 -41.64
CA GLU A 133 1.13 -8.24 -41.28
C GLU A 133 1.34 -9.20 -40.10
N LEU A 134 0.52 -9.03 -39.03
CA LEU A 134 0.59 -9.89 -37.85
C LEU A 134 -0.15 -11.20 -38.08
N GLN A 135 0.58 -12.29 -38.21
CA GLN A 135 0.04 -13.63 -38.32
C GLN A 135 0.14 -14.38 -37.00
N SER A 136 -0.98 -14.63 -36.34
CA SER A 136 -1.05 -15.29 -35.01
C SER A 136 -0.23 -16.58 -34.93
N ARG A 137 -0.16 -17.34 -36.05
CA ARG A 137 0.59 -18.60 -36.13
C ARG A 137 2.09 -18.44 -35.89
N GLU A 138 2.67 -17.30 -36.22
CA GLU A 138 4.11 -17.06 -36.03
C GLU A 138 4.45 -16.82 -34.56
N TYR A 139 3.55 -16.16 -33.85
CA TYR A 139 3.72 -15.85 -32.42
C TYR A 139 3.34 -17.04 -31.53
N SER A 140 2.43 -17.91 -32.00
CA SER A 140 2.01 -19.12 -31.28
C SER A 140 3.12 -20.14 -31.11
N LYS A 141 4.19 -20.07 -31.93
CA LYS A 141 5.34 -20.97 -31.79
C LYS A 141 6.14 -20.71 -30.49
N ASP A 142 6.15 -19.46 -30.06
CA ASP A 142 6.87 -19.00 -28.86
C ASP A 142 5.97 -19.03 -27.61
N ALA A 143 4.66 -19.20 -27.80
CA ALA A 143 3.68 -19.18 -26.73
C ALA A 143 3.47 -20.56 -26.08
N PRO A 144 3.40 -20.66 -24.75
CA PRO A 144 2.95 -21.87 -24.09
C PRO A 144 1.55 -22.28 -24.55
N ASN A 145 1.28 -23.61 -24.63
CA ASN A 145 -0.05 -24.13 -24.95
C ASN A 145 -1.18 -23.54 -24.09
N LYS A 146 -0.86 -23.19 -22.87
CA LYS A 146 -1.73 -22.53 -21.91
C LYS A 146 -2.28 -21.19 -22.42
N PHE A 147 -1.62 -20.50 -23.35
CA PHE A 147 -2.09 -19.23 -23.91
C PHE A 147 -3.32 -19.39 -24.84
N ASN A 148 -3.76 -20.62 -25.10
CA ASN A 148 -5.00 -20.90 -25.82
C ASN A 148 -6.26 -20.77 -24.94
N PHE A 149 -6.14 -20.50 -23.61
CA PHE A 149 -7.31 -20.24 -22.80
C PHE A 149 -7.99 -18.92 -23.16
N LYS A 150 -9.31 -18.86 -23.05
CA LYS A 150 -10.08 -17.64 -23.32
C LYS A 150 -10.00 -16.67 -22.16
N ALA A 151 -9.70 -15.41 -22.44
CA ALA A 151 -9.62 -14.33 -21.49
C ALA A 151 -10.02 -12.99 -22.11
N ASP A 152 -10.45 -12.07 -21.25
CA ASP A 152 -10.50 -10.67 -21.59
C ASP A 152 -9.15 -10.06 -21.24
N VAL A 153 -8.51 -9.40 -22.20
CA VAL A 153 -7.14 -8.89 -22.07
C VAL A 153 -7.12 -7.41 -22.42
N ASP A 154 -6.60 -6.57 -21.53
CA ASP A 154 -6.25 -5.19 -21.88
C ASP A 154 -4.74 -5.09 -22.07
N VAL A 155 -4.33 -4.50 -23.19
CA VAL A 155 -2.93 -4.16 -23.48
C VAL A 155 -2.81 -2.66 -23.44
N ALA A 156 -2.00 -2.14 -22.54
CA ALA A 156 -1.76 -0.72 -22.36
C ALA A 156 -0.31 -0.35 -22.66
N ILE A 157 -0.11 0.84 -23.19
CA ILE A 157 1.19 1.38 -23.56
C ILE A 157 1.44 2.65 -22.75
N TRP A 158 2.54 2.69 -22.06
CA TRP A 158 2.97 3.84 -21.27
C TRP A 158 4.22 4.47 -21.88
N THR A 159 4.20 5.79 -22.02
CA THR A 159 5.35 6.57 -22.48
C THR A 159 5.48 7.81 -21.61
N ASN A 160 6.66 8.02 -21.04
CA ASN A 160 6.97 9.21 -20.23
C ASN A 160 5.95 9.51 -19.12
N GLY A 161 5.41 8.47 -18.48
CA GLY A 161 4.46 8.60 -17.39
C GLY A 161 3.01 8.81 -17.79
N SER A 162 2.72 8.78 -19.08
CA SER A 162 1.38 8.93 -19.61
C SER A 162 0.91 7.67 -20.33
N LEU A 163 -0.38 7.34 -20.15
CA LEU A 163 -1.01 6.31 -20.95
C LEU A 163 -1.04 6.78 -22.40
N ARG A 164 -0.41 6.01 -23.30
CA ARG A 164 -0.20 6.35 -24.69
C ARG A 164 -1.09 5.58 -25.65
N GLY A 165 -1.65 4.47 -25.17
CA GLY A 165 -2.59 3.64 -25.87
C GLY A 165 -3.10 2.54 -24.95
N SER A 166 -4.31 2.03 -25.21
CA SER A 166 -4.89 0.89 -24.48
C SER A 166 -6.00 0.27 -25.31
N ALA A 167 -6.07 -1.04 -25.30
CA ALA A 167 -7.12 -1.80 -25.98
C ALA A 167 -7.54 -3.02 -25.15
N LEU A 168 -8.85 -3.08 -24.86
CA LEU A 168 -9.48 -4.24 -24.26
C LEU A 168 -10.02 -5.16 -25.35
N ILE A 169 -9.58 -6.41 -25.34
CA ILE A 169 -10.02 -7.48 -26.23
C ILE A 169 -10.78 -8.51 -25.41
N GLU A 170 -12.05 -8.72 -25.77
CA GLU A 170 -12.94 -9.61 -25.04
C GLU A 170 -13.09 -10.98 -25.74
N ASN A 171 -13.21 -12.05 -24.95
CA ASN A 171 -13.57 -13.41 -25.40
C ASN A 171 -12.60 -14.08 -26.41
N ASN A 172 -11.35 -13.62 -26.49
CA ASN A 172 -10.32 -14.24 -27.33
C ASN A 172 -9.42 -15.19 -26.54
N THR A 173 -8.63 -16.01 -27.24
CA THR A 173 -7.51 -16.68 -26.59
C THR A 173 -6.52 -15.65 -26.04
N LEU A 174 -5.77 -15.98 -25.01
CA LEU A 174 -4.79 -15.03 -24.44
C LEU A 174 -3.82 -14.52 -25.52
N ILE A 175 -3.34 -15.43 -26.38
CA ILE A 175 -2.40 -15.04 -27.45
C ILE A 175 -3.03 -14.07 -28.45
N GLU A 176 -4.25 -14.38 -28.93
CA GLU A 176 -4.97 -13.50 -29.87
C GLU A 176 -5.33 -12.16 -29.20
N GLY A 177 -5.75 -12.20 -27.92
CA GLY A 177 -6.04 -11.01 -27.14
C GLY A 177 -4.82 -10.10 -26.99
N VAL A 178 -3.65 -10.67 -26.73
CA VAL A 178 -2.38 -9.92 -26.62
C VAL A 178 -1.99 -9.32 -27.99
N LEU A 179 -2.06 -10.08 -29.06
CA LEU A 179 -1.69 -9.63 -30.42
C LEU A 179 -2.61 -8.51 -30.92
N GLU A 180 -3.91 -8.75 -30.86
CA GLU A 180 -4.91 -7.75 -31.29
C GLU A 180 -4.89 -6.52 -30.39
N GLY A 181 -4.75 -6.72 -29.06
CA GLY A 181 -4.62 -5.64 -28.09
C GLY A 181 -3.39 -4.77 -28.35
N ALA A 182 -2.24 -5.37 -28.64
CA ALA A 182 -1.01 -4.65 -28.98
C ALA A 182 -1.20 -3.81 -30.25
N LYS A 183 -1.77 -4.39 -31.30
CA LYS A 183 -2.06 -3.72 -32.58
C LYS A 183 -3.00 -2.52 -32.40
N ILE A 184 -4.12 -2.71 -31.69
CA ILE A 184 -5.10 -1.64 -31.48
C ILE A 184 -4.52 -0.56 -30.54
N ALA A 185 -3.80 -0.93 -29.50
CA ALA A 185 -3.23 0.02 -28.53
C ALA A 185 -2.30 1.03 -29.22
N ILE A 186 -1.49 0.61 -30.20
CA ILE A 186 -0.59 1.50 -30.96
C ILE A 186 -1.36 2.55 -31.76
N ASN A 187 -2.53 2.20 -32.27
CA ASN A 187 -3.28 3.04 -33.20
C ASN A 187 -4.71 3.34 -32.68
N ASN A 188 -4.90 3.39 -31.39
CA ASN A 188 -6.19 3.66 -30.79
C ASN A 188 -6.60 5.12 -31.02
N SER A 189 -7.80 5.32 -31.57
CA SER A 189 -8.33 6.65 -31.96
C SER A 189 -8.44 7.65 -30.79
N ARG A 190 -8.40 7.19 -29.55
CA ARG A 190 -8.36 8.07 -28.36
C ARG A 190 -7.01 8.76 -28.15
N PHE A 191 -5.98 8.28 -28.79
CA PHE A 191 -4.61 8.74 -28.67
C PHE A 191 -4.03 9.06 -30.04
N LYS A 192 -2.93 9.81 -30.08
CA LYS A 192 -2.15 9.91 -31.32
C LYS A 192 -1.50 8.56 -31.62
N PRO A 193 -1.41 8.13 -32.87
CA PRO A 193 -0.70 6.90 -33.23
C PRO A 193 0.73 6.90 -32.65
N LEU A 194 1.19 5.73 -32.20
CA LEU A 194 2.55 5.59 -31.68
C LEU A 194 3.53 5.70 -32.87
N MET A 195 4.54 6.56 -32.72
CA MET A 195 5.58 6.71 -33.73
C MET A 195 6.73 5.72 -33.49
N PRO A 196 7.42 5.24 -34.54
CA PRO A 196 8.52 4.30 -34.36
C PRO A 196 9.60 4.81 -33.40
N GLU A 197 9.88 6.11 -33.38
CA GLU A 197 10.90 6.75 -32.52
C GLU A 197 10.50 6.74 -31.02
N GLU A 198 9.20 6.64 -30.73
CA GLU A 198 8.69 6.55 -29.37
C GLU A 198 8.82 5.13 -28.79
N PHE A 199 8.93 4.11 -29.66
CA PHE A 199 8.79 2.70 -29.30
C PHE A 199 9.76 2.25 -28.20
N GLU A 200 11.03 2.62 -28.30
CA GLU A 200 12.05 2.22 -27.32
C GLU A 200 11.81 2.84 -25.92
N ASN A 201 11.07 3.95 -25.86
CA ASN A 201 10.69 4.62 -24.61
C ASN A 201 9.32 4.18 -24.08
N THR A 202 8.68 3.20 -24.71
CA THR A 202 7.39 2.68 -24.26
C THR A 202 7.57 1.52 -23.30
N ARG A 203 6.61 1.35 -22.40
CA ARG A 203 6.46 0.16 -21.56
C ARG A 203 5.08 -0.47 -21.83
N VAL A 204 5.08 -1.77 -22.00
CA VAL A 204 3.86 -2.55 -22.25
C VAL A 204 3.35 -3.10 -20.93
N GLU A 205 2.06 -2.86 -20.65
CA GLU A 205 1.32 -3.44 -19.54
C GLU A 205 0.27 -4.39 -20.10
N ILE A 206 0.12 -5.55 -19.49
CA ILE A 206 -0.92 -6.53 -19.82
C ILE A 206 -1.77 -6.79 -18.57
N VAL A 207 -3.08 -6.60 -18.73
CA VAL A 207 -4.06 -6.88 -17.70
C VAL A 207 -4.96 -8.00 -18.18
N ILE A 208 -4.94 -9.12 -17.50
CA ILE A 208 -5.79 -10.26 -17.82
C ILE A 208 -6.94 -10.31 -16.81
N MET A 209 -8.17 -10.26 -17.32
CA MET A 209 -9.40 -10.24 -16.51
C MET A 209 -9.93 -11.65 -16.29
N SER A 210 -10.40 -11.91 -15.08
CA SER A 210 -10.97 -13.21 -14.70
C SER A 210 -12.06 -13.06 -13.65
N ASP A 211 -12.78 -14.14 -13.38
CA ASP A 211 -13.76 -14.26 -12.31
C ASP A 211 -14.77 -13.09 -12.23
N VAL A 212 -15.38 -12.75 -13.36
CA VAL A 212 -16.45 -11.74 -13.42
C VAL A 212 -17.66 -12.25 -12.65
N ARG A 213 -18.03 -11.57 -11.58
CA ARG A 213 -19.13 -11.98 -10.69
C ARG A 213 -19.90 -10.80 -10.09
N LEU A 214 -21.06 -11.08 -9.57
CA LEU A 214 -21.78 -10.11 -8.75
C LEU A 214 -21.06 -9.89 -7.40
N PRO A 215 -21.01 -8.65 -6.90
CA PRO A 215 -20.49 -8.39 -5.56
C PRO A 215 -21.43 -8.95 -4.49
N LEU A 216 -20.88 -9.45 -3.41
CA LEU A 216 -21.66 -9.99 -2.29
C LEU A 216 -22.38 -8.88 -1.50
N SER A 217 -21.83 -7.68 -1.52
CA SER A 217 -22.38 -6.55 -0.77
C SER A 217 -21.78 -5.22 -1.24
N LYS A 218 -22.48 -4.11 -0.92
CA LYS A 218 -21.92 -2.76 -1.10
C LYS A 218 -20.62 -2.54 -0.29
N LYS A 219 -20.49 -3.23 0.84
CA LYS A 219 -19.28 -3.16 1.68
C LYS A 219 -18.10 -3.83 0.97
N GLU A 220 -18.33 -4.95 0.28
CA GLU A 220 -17.29 -5.57 -0.54
C GLU A 220 -16.85 -4.65 -1.68
N MET A 221 -17.80 -4.03 -2.38
CA MET A 221 -17.48 -3.05 -3.44
C MET A 221 -16.63 -1.89 -2.89
N ALA A 222 -17.12 -1.21 -1.86
CA ALA A 222 -16.38 -0.07 -1.28
C ALA A 222 -14.97 -0.46 -0.85
N ARG A 223 -14.79 -1.64 -0.31
CA ARG A 223 -13.51 -2.18 0.10
C ARG A 223 -12.59 -2.45 -1.09
N ASN A 224 -13.07 -3.17 -2.10
CA ASN A 224 -12.28 -3.46 -3.30
C ASN A 224 -11.85 -2.17 -4.01
N MET A 225 -12.70 -1.15 -4.00
CA MET A 225 -12.35 0.18 -4.47
C MET A 225 -11.14 0.76 -3.72
N ILE A 226 -11.13 0.71 -2.40
CA ILE A 226 -10.06 1.28 -1.56
C ILE A 226 -8.71 0.59 -1.83
N TYR A 227 -8.70 -0.73 -2.02
CA TYR A 227 -7.47 -1.50 -2.19
C TYR A 227 -7.06 -1.72 -3.63
N SER A 228 -7.86 -1.27 -4.61
CA SER A 228 -7.59 -1.44 -6.04
C SER A 228 -7.29 -2.90 -6.44
N GLU A 229 -7.94 -3.85 -5.76
CA GLU A 229 -7.70 -5.27 -6.00
C GLU A 229 -8.54 -5.81 -7.16
N LYS A 230 -9.67 -5.15 -7.47
CA LYS A 230 -10.64 -5.62 -8.44
C LYS A 230 -11.14 -4.52 -9.36
N GLY A 231 -11.41 -4.90 -10.59
CA GLY A 231 -12.10 -4.03 -11.52
C GLY A 231 -13.63 -4.10 -11.36
N TYR A 232 -14.33 -3.20 -12.05
CA TYR A 232 -15.78 -3.05 -12.01
C TYR A 232 -16.36 -2.98 -13.40
N ILE A 233 -17.45 -3.72 -13.62
CA ILE A 233 -18.25 -3.63 -14.83
C ILE A 233 -19.64 -3.11 -14.45
N LEU A 234 -20.10 -2.08 -15.14
CA LEU A 234 -21.47 -1.60 -15.08
C LEU A 234 -22.18 -1.96 -16.38
N ARG A 235 -23.28 -2.70 -16.29
CA ARG A 235 -24.13 -3.05 -17.43
C ARG A 235 -25.47 -2.34 -17.34
N LYS A 236 -25.90 -1.71 -18.44
CA LYS A 236 -27.21 -1.05 -18.55
C LYS A 236 -27.71 -1.01 -20.00
N ASN A 237 -28.96 -1.45 -20.22
CA ASN A 237 -29.63 -1.38 -21.52
C ASN A 237 -28.81 -1.98 -22.68
N GLY A 238 -28.18 -3.13 -22.46
CA GLY A 238 -27.34 -3.80 -23.46
C GLY A 238 -25.93 -3.24 -23.61
N HIS A 239 -25.61 -2.11 -22.99
CA HIS A 239 -24.27 -1.54 -22.97
C HIS A 239 -23.53 -1.95 -21.71
N SER A 240 -22.22 -2.13 -21.82
CA SER A 240 -21.32 -2.38 -20.69
C SER A 240 -20.16 -1.41 -20.71
N GLY A 241 -19.67 -1.09 -19.53
CA GLY A 241 -18.45 -0.30 -19.37
C GLY A 241 -17.67 -0.78 -18.16
N CYS A 242 -16.35 -0.79 -18.24
CA CYS A 242 -15.51 -1.24 -17.16
C CYS A 242 -14.50 -0.18 -16.72
N PHE A 243 -14.15 -0.25 -15.46
CA PHE A 243 -12.95 0.35 -14.88
C PHE A 243 -12.04 -0.75 -14.35
N LEU A 244 -10.82 -0.75 -14.82
CA LEU A 244 -9.74 -1.57 -14.28
C LEU A 244 -9.35 -1.10 -12.86
N PRO A 245 -8.71 -1.94 -12.04
CA PRO A 245 -8.31 -1.56 -10.69
C PRO A 245 -7.46 -0.29 -10.63
N GLN A 246 -6.61 -0.05 -11.63
CA GLN A 246 -5.71 1.10 -11.70
C GLN A 246 -6.43 2.44 -11.74
N VAL A 247 -7.66 2.48 -12.27
CA VAL A 247 -8.40 3.74 -12.46
C VAL A 247 -8.64 4.48 -11.15
N HIS A 248 -8.87 3.76 -10.05
CA HIS A 248 -9.06 4.40 -8.76
C HIS A 248 -7.80 5.12 -8.25
N ASN A 249 -6.64 4.56 -8.55
CA ASN A 249 -5.36 5.07 -8.06
C ASN A 249 -4.99 6.39 -8.74
N VAL A 250 -5.52 6.63 -9.94
CA VAL A 250 -5.24 7.84 -10.71
C VAL A 250 -6.22 8.96 -10.41
N ARG A 251 -7.45 8.65 -9.95
CA ARG A 251 -8.55 9.63 -9.90
C ARG A 251 -9.05 10.01 -8.50
N HIS A 252 -8.51 9.48 -7.43
CA HIS A 252 -8.86 9.83 -6.05
C HIS A 252 -10.36 9.85 -5.72
N TYR A 253 -10.98 8.68 -5.67
CA TYR A 253 -12.38 8.58 -5.28
C TYR A 253 -12.54 8.47 -3.75
N PHE A 254 -13.26 9.42 -3.17
CA PHE A 254 -13.53 9.43 -1.72
C PHE A 254 -14.59 8.40 -1.29
N ASN A 255 -15.43 7.95 -2.21
CA ASN A 255 -16.48 6.99 -1.90
C ASN A 255 -16.94 6.23 -3.16
N LEU A 256 -17.59 5.08 -2.92
CA LEU A 256 -18.08 4.20 -3.97
C LEU A 256 -19.11 4.89 -4.90
N SER A 257 -19.89 5.85 -4.38
CA SER A 257 -20.92 6.52 -5.19
C SER A 257 -20.29 7.41 -6.27
N SER A 258 -19.26 8.20 -5.92
CA SER A 258 -18.55 9.02 -6.90
C SER A 258 -17.84 8.17 -7.93
N PHE A 259 -17.18 7.09 -7.51
CA PHE A 259 -16.55 6.14 -8.41
C PHE A 259 -17.51 5.52 -9.43
N LEU A 260 -18.63 5.00 -8.96
CA LEU A 260 -19.64 4.41 -9.85
C LEU A 260 -20.32 5.47 -10.73
N SER A 261 -20.42 6.72 -10.27
CA SER A 261 -20.96 7.83 -11.07
C SER A 261 -20.06 8.12 -12.26
N ASP A 262 -18.76 8.16 -12.05
CA ASP A 262 -17.79 8.39 -13.11
C ASP A 262 -17.72 7.22 -14.08
N LEU A 263 -17.77 5.98 -13.59
CA LEU A 263 -17.88 4.79 -14.43
C LEU A 263 -19.11 4.87 -15.34
N ALA A 264 -20.26 5.25 -14.78
CA ALA A 264 -21.50 5.39 -15.53
C ALA A 264 -21.45 6.53 -16.56
N LEU A 265 -20.88 7.67 -16.17
CA LEU A 265 -20.76 8.83 -17.05
C LEU A 265 -19.79 8.55 -18.21
N GLU A 266 -18.58 8.10 -17.90
CA GLU A 266 -17.52 7.97 -18.91
C GLU A 266 -17.72 6.79 -19.87
N LYS A 267 -18.22 5.67 -19.35
CA LYS A 267 -18.35 4.46 -20.15
C LYS A 267 -19.72 4.27 -20.76
N LEU A 268 -20.75 4.86 -20.18
CA LEU A 268 -22.14 4.67 -20.63
C LEU A 268 -22.86 5.99 -20.95
N GLY A 269 -22.21 7.14 -20.81
CA GLY A 269 -22.82 8.46 -21.05
C GLY A 269 -23.97 8.80 -20.09
N ILE A 270 -24.04 8.14 -18.92
CA ILE A 270 -25.15 8.31 -17.99
C ILE A 270 -24.88 9.47 -17.05
N VAL A 271 -25.53 10.60 -17.27
CA VAL A 271 -25.43 11.78 -16.41
C VAL A 271 -26.27 11.56 -15.14
N ARG A 272 -25.69 11.82 -13.96
CA ARG A 272 -26.34 11.75 -12.63
C ARG A 272 -27.07 10.42 -12.39
N PRO A 273 -26.37 9.29 -12.41
CA PRO A 273 -26.98 8.00 -12.15
C PRO A 273 -27.53 7.95 -10.73
N LYS A 274 -28.82 7.56 -10.59
CA LYS A 274 -29.44 7.37 -9.27
C LYS A 274 -29.04 5.98 -8.72
N PHE A 275 -27.85 5.86 -8.13
CA PHE A 275 -27.33 4.57 -7.60
C PHE A 275 -28.17 3.95 -6.49
N LYS A 276 -29.03 4.73 -5.80
CA LYS A 276 -30.04 4.15 -4.90
C LYS A 276 -31.01 3.20 -5.61
N LYS A 277 -31.15 3.31 -6.94
CA LYS A 277 -32.01 2.48 -7.80
C LYS A 277 -31.23 1.50 -8.70
N ILE A 278 -29.89 1.55 -8.73
CA ILE A 278 -29.12 0.52 -9.44
C ILE A 278 -29.20 -0.75 -8.60
N LYS A 279 -29.91 -1.73 -9.11
CA LYS A 279 -29.93 -3.07 -8.53
C LYS A 279 -28.51 -3.62 -8.57
N ASN A 280 -28.11 -4.36 -7.52
CA ASN A 280 -26.78 -4.97 -7.40
C ASN A 280 -26.46 -5.91 -8.59
N ASP A 281 -27.48 -6.39 -9.30
CA ASP A 281 -27.41 -7.27 -10.46
C ASP A 281 -26.86 -6.62 -11.74
N LYS A 282 -26.62 -5.31 -11.74
CA LYS A 282 -26.06 -4.56 -12.88
C LYS A 282 -24.59 -4.16 -12.69
N ILE A 283 -24.04 -4.36 -11.51
CA ILE A 283 -22.66 -4.06 -11.20
C ILE A 283 -21.95 -5.38 -10.94
N PHE A 284 -20.88 -5.64 -11.68
CA PHE A 284 -20.04 -6.81 -11.53
C PHE A 284 -18.66 -6.35 -11.06
N ILE A 285 -17.98 -7.24 -10.38
CA ILE A 285 -16.56 -7.11 -10.02
C ILE A 285 -15.78 -8.23 -10.70
N PHE A 286 -14.51 -7.98 -11.01
CA PHE A 286 -13.64 -8.97 -11.61
C PHE A 286 -12.24 -8.91 -11.02
N GLU A 287 -11.57 -10.05 -11.04
CA GLU A 287 -10.16 -10.18 -10.66
C GLU A 287 -9.28 -9.78 -11.84
N VAL A 288 -8.06 -9.35 -11.56
CA VAL A 288 -7.05 -9.08 -12.58
C VAL A 288 -5.73 -9.75 -12.25
N GLU A 289 -5.04 -10.17 -13.29
CA GLU A 289 -3.62 -10.39 -13.27
C GLU A 289 -2.98 -9.28 -14.10
N ASP A 290 -2.21 -8.43 -13.41
CA ASP A 290 -1.69 -7.20 -13.95
C ASP A 290 -0.17 -7.19 -13.86
N PHE A 291 0.52 -6.94 -14.98
CA PHE A 291 1.96 -6.91 -15.04
C PHE A 291 2.47 -6.03 -16.18
N ILE A 292 3.60 -5.39 -15.95
CA ILE A 292 4.24 -4.44 -16.87
C ILE A 292 5.73 -4.77 -17.05
N GLU A 293 6.29 -4.40 -18.16
CA GLU A 293 7.74 -4.41 -18.37
C GLU A 293 8.46 -3.50 -17.36
N ASN A 294 9.67 -3.87 -16.96
CA ASN A 294 10.55 -2.94 -16.27
C ASN A 294 11.10 -1.87 -17.23
N GLU A 295 11.85 -0.88 -16.73
CA GLU A 295 12.41 0.20 -17.57
C GLU A 295 13.41 -0.28 -18.63
N LYS A 296 14.06 -1.41 -18.41
CA LYS A 296 15.07 -1.98 -19.32
C LYS A 296 14.48 -2.97 -20.32
N HIS A 297 13.20 -3.26 -20.23
CA HIS A 297 12.50 -4.29 -21.03
C HIS A 297 13.07 -5.71 -20.88
N ASP A 298 13.85 -5.97 -19.84
CA ASP A 298 14.49 -7.27 -19.56
C ASP A 298 13.86 -8.01 -18.36
N GLY A 299 12.80 -7.46 -17.79
CA GLY A 299 12.11 -8.01 -16.65
C GLY A 299 10.66 -7.57 -16.53
N ILE A 300 9.96 -8.18 -15.60
CA ILE A 300 8.55 -7.94 -15.32
C ILE A 300 8.34 -7.36 -13.93
N LEU A 301 7.31 -6.56 -13.80
CA LEU A 301 6.76 -6.11 -12.53
C LEU A 301 5.31 -6.54 -12.46
N SER A 302 4.98 -7.48 -11.58
CA SER A 302 3.58 -7.79 -11.26
C SER A 302 2.99 -6.66 -10.45
N LEU A 303 1.81 -6.18 -10.85
CA LEU A 303 1.20 -4.99 -10.29
C LEU A 303 -0.01 -5.32 -9.40
N LEU A 304 -0.25 -4.43 -8.44
CA LEU A 304 -1.49 -4.28 -7.69
C LEU A 304 -1.97 -2.84 -7.89
N GLY A 305 -2.87 -2.62 -8.83
CA GLY A 305 -3.08 -1.29 -9.37
C GLY A 305 -1.77 -0.74 -9.98
N PRO A 306 -1.41 0.54 -9.81
CA PRO A 306 -0.17 1.09 -10.35
C PRO A 306 1.07 0.76 -9.51
N MET A 307 0.95 -0.13 -8.52
CA MET A 307 2.04 -0.46 -7.61
C MET A 307 2.61 -1.84 -7.89
N PRO A 308 3.94 -2.00 -7.89
CA PRO A 308 4.53 -3.33 -7.85
C PRO A 308 4.02 -4.12 -6.64
N LYS A 309 3.76 -5.41 -6.83
CA LYS A 309 3.45 -6.29 -5.71
C LYS A 309 4.59 -6.26 -4.71
N PRO A 310 4.31 -6.18 -3.40
CA PRO A 310 5.36 -6.16 -2.38
C PRO A 310 6.25 -7.40 -2.48
N LYS A 311 7.56 -7.19 -2.35
CA LYS A 311 8.52 -8.30 -2.17
C LYS A 311 8.27 -8.96 -0.81
N TYR A 312 8.73 -10.19 -0.66
CA TYR A 312 8.53 -10.97 0.59
C TYR A 312 9.69 -10.83 1.57
N GLU A 313 10.85 -10.41 1.07
CA GLU A 313 12.09 -10.30 1.84
C GLU A 313 12.84 -9.02 1.46
N PHE A 314 13.65 -8.54 2.39
CA PHE A 314 14.57 -7.43 2.18
C PHE A 314 15.84 -7.64 3.03
N THR A 315 16.92 -6.98 2.62
CA THR A 315 18.19 -6.96 3.35
C THR A 315 18.30 -5.71 4.21
N ASN A 316 19.14 -5.76 5.25
CA ASN A 316 19.48 -4.57 6.04
C ASN A 316 20.06 -3.45 5.17
N HIS A 317 20.85 -3.80 4.16
CA HIS A 317 21.37 -2.82 3.21
C HIS A 317 20.25 -2.14 2.40
N GLU A 318 19.24 -2.89 1.96
CA GLU A 318 18.08 -2.30 1.27
C GLU A 318 17.31 -1.36 2.20
N LEU A 319 17.10 -1.74 3.47
CA LEU A 319 16.46 -0.88 4.46
C LEU A 319 17.23 0.43 4.64
N GLU A 320 18.55 0.36 4.84
CA GLU A 320 19.39 1.54 4.99
C GLU A 320 19.32 2.44 3.75
N LEU A 321 19.42 1.87 2.55
CA LEU A 321 19.31 2.61 1.29
C LEU A 321 17.96 3.32 1.17
N ARG A 322 16.87 2.67 1.55
CA ARG A 322 15.52 3.25 1.50
C ARG A 322 15.31 4.36 2.51
N LEU A 323 15.85 4.21 3.72
CA LEU A 323 15.85 5.28 4.74
C LEU A 323 16.64 6.50 4.25
N ARG A 324 17.83 6.30 3.67
CA ARG A 324 18.63 7.40 3.09
C ARG A 324 17.90 8.10 1.94
N LYS A 325 17.27 7.34 1.03
CA LYS A 325 16.47 7.93 -0.06
C LYS A 325 15.30 8.77 0.46
N ALA A 326 14.64 8.35 1.54
CA ALA A 326 13.58 9.14 2.15
C ALA A 326 14.10 10.44 2.79
N ALA A 327 15.24 10.39 3.50
CA ALA A 327 15.88 11.55 4.08
C ALA A 327 16.41 12.52 3.00
N ASP A 328 17.04 11.99 1.96
CA ASP A 328 17.53 12.78 0.82
C ASP A 328 16.39 13.47 0.08
N TRP A 329 15.24 12.78 -0.08
CA TRP A 329 14.05 13.39 -0.65
C TRP A 329 13.56 14.56 0.19
N LEU A 330 13.52 14.44 1.52
CA LEU A 330 13.13 15.53 2.41
C LEU A 330 14.09 16.72 2.30
N CYS A 331 15.40 16.49 2.30
CA CYS A 331 16.40 17.54 2.12
C CYS A 331 16.29 18.20 0.74
N GLY A 332 16.11 17.41 -0.33
CA GLY A 332 15.94 17.92 -1.69
C GLY A 332 14.67 18.74 -1.89
N ARG A 333 13.74 18.70 -0.95
CA ARG A 333 12.50 19.52 -0.96
C ARG A 333 12.61 20.78 -0.11
N GLN A 334 13.69 20.93 0.66
CA GLN A 334 13.88 22.13 1.45
C GLN A 334 14.11 23.34 0.54
N LYS A 335 13.34 24.41 0.76
CA LYS A 335 13.49 25.68 0.08
C LYS A 335 14.63 26.50 0.66
N ASN A 336 15.06 27.53 -0.03
CA ASN A 336 16.15 28.41 0.40
C ASN A 336 15.85 29.10 1.75
N ASP A 337 14.59 29.30 2.08
CA ASP A 337 14.16 29.87 3.36
C ASP A 337 14.20 28.84 4.53
N GLY A 338 14.46 27.58 4.23
CA GLY A 338 14.48 26.47 5.20
C GLY A 338 13.15 25.73 5.33
N SER A 339 12.10 26.15 4.64
CA SER A 339 10.80 25.47 4.67
C SER A 339 10.81 24.17 3.85
N ILE A 340 9.96 23.21 4.23
CA ILE A 340 9.76 21.96 3.51
C ILE A 340 8.26 21.81 3.21
N PRO A 341 7.85 21.64 1.94
CA PRO A 341 6.45 21.41 1.59
C PRO A 341 5.90 20.15 2.25
N THR A 342 4.64 20.19 2.66
CA THR A 342 4.01 19.07 3.36
C THR A 342 3.78 17.88 2.43
N ARG A 343 3.44 18.13 1.17
CA ARG A 343 3.14 17.09 0.18
C ARG A 343 3.36 17.60 -1.23
N ILE A 344 3.51 16.63 -2.15
CA ILE A 344 3.69 16.88 -3.58
C ILE A 344 2.74 15.98 -4.35
N ASN A 345 2.01 16.59 -5.29
CA ASN A 345 1.22 15.83 -6.25
C ASN A 345 2.14 15.30 -7.35
N PRO A 346 2.25 13.96 -7.54
CA PRO A 346 3.16 13.38 -8.52
C PRO A 346 2.73 13.63 -9.97
N GLN A 347 1.45 13.86 -10.24
CA GLN A 347 0.94 14.06 -11.59
C GLN A 347 1.14 15.49 -12.11
N THR A 348 1.21 16.46 -11.20
CA THR A 348 1.33 17.89 -11.56
C THR A 348 2.62 18.54 -11.05
N GLY A 349 3.36 17.82 -10.19
CA GLY A 349 4.53 18.38 -9.50
C GLY A 349 4.20 19.53 -8.55
N GLN A 350 2.91 19.79 -8.27
CA GLN A 350 2.45 20.87 -7.40
C GLN A 350 2.72 20.52 -5.94
N GLU A 351 3.31 21.47 -5.23
CA GLU A 351 3.56 21.43 -3.80
C GLU A 351 2.39 22.04 -3.02
N ALA A 352 2.00 21.41 -1.91
CA ALA A 352 1.02 22.01 -1.01
C ALA A 352 1.68 22.97 -0.03
N GLU A 353 0.86 23.84 0.54
CA GLU A 353 1.26 24.74 1.63
C GLU A 353 1.80 23.98 2.85
N ILE A 354 2.52 24.70 3.70
CA ILE A 354 3.12 24.16 4.92
C ILE A 354 2.01 23.84 5.94
N ASP A 355 1.96 22.58 6.35
CA ASP A 355 1.30 22.17 7.59
C ASP A 355 2.33 22.24 8.73
N TRP A 356 2.15 23.19 9.62
CA TRP A 356 3.15 23.53 10.63
C TRP A 356 3.56 22.37 11.54
N PRO A 357 2.64 21.56 12.10
CA PRO A 357 3.02 20.39 12.88
C PRO A 357 3.84 19.38 12.08
N ARG A 358 3.43 19.06 10.85
CA ARG A 358 4.14 18.11 10.00
C ARG A 358 5.51 18.61 9.60
N PHE A 359 5.62 19.90 9.30
CA PHE A 359 6.89 20.53 8.98
C PHE A 359 7.86 20.50 10.18
N ALA A 360 7.40 20.88 11.38
CA ALA A 360 8.24 20.83 12.60
C ALA A 360 8.65 19.40 12.92
N PHE A 361 7.76 18.44 12.74
CA PHE A 361 8.07 17.01 12.89
C PHE A 361 9.12 16.54 11.88
N THR A 362 8.99 16.92 10.61
CA THR A 362 9.95 16.58 9.55
C THR A 362 11.34 17.13 9.87
N ALA A 363 11.44 18.38 10.31
CA ALA A 363 12.70 19.01 10.69
C ALA A 363 13.36 18.29 11.90
N TRP A 364 12.57 17.92 12.91
CA TRP A 364 13.08 17.14 14.03
C TRP A 364 13.55 15.74 13.60
N SER A 365 12.80 15.06 12.73
CA SER A 365 13.18 13.73 12.23
C SER A 365 14.51 13.76 11.45
N LEU A 366 14.75 14.81 10.65
CA LEU A 366 16.03 15.02 9.97
C LEU A 366 17.18 15.23 10.96
N ALA A 367 16.97 16.01 12.03
CA ALA A 367 17.99 16.22 13.07
C ALA A 367 18.39 14.89 13.75
N GLU A 368 17.40 14.06 14.08
CA GLU A 368 17.66 12.76 14.70
C GLU A 368 18.33 11.79 13.72
N PHE A 369 17.88 11.74 12.47
CA PHE A 369 18.48 10.89 11.45
C PHE A 369 19.93 11.29 11.15
N GLY A 370 20.23 12.60 11.08
CA GLY A 370 21.58 13.10 10.91
C GLY A 370 22.53 12.70 12.02
N LYS A 371 22.05 12.64 13.29
CA LYS A 371 22.83 12.12 14.42
C LYS A 371 23.14 10.63 14.30
N ILE A 372 22.13 9.83 13.88
CA ILE A 372 22.29 8.38 13.74
C ILE A 372 23.28 8.03 12.64
N THR A 373 23.19 8.73 11.50
CA THR A 373 24.03 8.46 10.33
C THR A 373 25.37 9.21 10.34
N ASN A 374 25.58 10.14 11.28
CA ASN A 374 26.71 11.08 11.32
C ASN A 374 26.85 11.93 10.03
N GLU A 375 25.73 12.16 9.33
CA GLU A 375 25.72 12.96 8.11
C GLU A 375 25.28 14.40 8.36
N THR A 376 26.20 15.34 8.13
CA THR A 376 25.99 16.78 8.40
C THR A 376 24.86 17.37 7.57
N LYS A 377 24.66 16.91 6.33
CA LYS A 377 23.61 17.43 5.42
C LYS A 377 22.20 17.39 6.05
N TYR A 378 21.86 16.33 6.79
CA TYR A 378 20.56 16.22 7.46
C TYR A 378 20.46 17.13 8.68
N CYS A 379 21.57 17.26 9.43
CA CYS A 379 21.64 18.18 10.56
C CYS A 379 21.53 19.64 10.09
N ASP A 380 22.15 19.99 8.98
CA ASP A 380 22.12 21.35 8.43
C ASP A 380 20.75 21.70 7.87
N ALA A 381 20.09 20.76 7.16
CA ALA A 381 18.70 20.92 6.78
C ALA A 381 17.78 21.15 7.98
N ALA A 382 17.97 20.41 9.07
CA ALA A 382 17.22 20.60 10.31
C ALA A 382 17.46 21.98 10.95
N LYS A 383 18.71 22.49 10.95
CA LYS A 383 19.06 23.83 11.47
C LYS A 383 18.42 24.94 10.63
N ASN A 384 18.39 24.80 9.30
CA ASN A 384 17.74 25.76 8.41
C ASN A 384 16.24 25.79 8.70
N SER A 385 15.59 24.62 8.80
CA SER A 385 14.18 24.53 9.18
C SER A 385 13.89 25.08 10.56
N PHE A 386 14.80 24.88 11.54
CA PHE A 386 14.67 25.48 12.87
C PHE A 386 14.65 27.01 12.81
N THR A 387 15.52 27.61 12.01
CA THR A 387 15.58 29.07 11.85
C THR A 387 14.26 29.61 11.27
N TYR A 388 13.74 28.95 10.25
CA TYR A 388 12.45 29.30 9.66
C TYR A 388 11.31 29.16 10.69
N LEU A 389 11.19 28.03 11.38
CA LEU A 389 10.19 27.79 12.42
C LEU A 389 10.27 28.82 13.56
N LYS A 390 11.48 29.11 14.05
CA LYS A 390 11.69 30.10 15.12
C LYS A 390 11.15 31.47 14.75
N ASN A 391 11.45 31.93 13.53
CA ASN A 391 11.04 33.26 13.07
C ASN A 391 9.51 33.37 12.94
N HIS A 392 8.81 32.26 12.64
CA HIS A 392 7.38 32.24 12.49
C HIS A 392 6.61 31.95 13.78
N LEU A 393 7.04 30.95 14.57
CA LEU A 393 6.31 30.52 15.79
C LEU A 393 6.31 31.55 16.91
N PHE A 394 7.28 32.43 16.96
CA PHE A 394 7.40 33.48 17.96
C PHE A 394 7.04 34.86 17.42
N SER A 395 6.55 34.94 16.17
CA SER A 395 6.00 36.17 15.61
C SER A 395 4.64 36.50 16.26
N PRO A 396 4.37 37.77 16.58
CA PRO A 396 3.07 38.20 17.16
C PRO A 396 1.87 37.98 16.24
N TYR A 397 2.10 37.77 14.95
CA TYR A 397 1.04 37.59 13.94
C TYR A 397 0.47 36.15 13.83
N LEU A 398 1.08 35.15 14.46
CA LEU A 398 0.68 33.73 14.32
C LEU A 398 -0.26 33.22 15.44
N ASN A 399 -0.92 34.09 16.15
CA ASN A 399 -1.60 33.77 17.40
C ASN A 399 -2.95 33.02 17.29
N SER A 400 -3.45 32.62 16.12
CA SER A 400 -4.86 32.20 16.08
C SER A 400 -5.26 30.93 15.32
N THR A 401 -4.42 30.23 14.60
CA THR A 401 -5.05 29.31 13.65
C THR A 401 -4.65 27.83 13.57
N PHE A 402 -3.57 27.30 14.07
CA PHE A 402 -3.29 25.87 13.78
C PHE A 402 -2.47 25.15 14.86
N ASN A 403 -3.04 24.07 15.44
CA ASN A 403 -2.32 23.05 16.22
C ASN A 403 -1.01 23.53 16.84
N THR A 404 -1.05 24.75 17.40
CA THR A 404 0.13 25.50 17.83
C THR A 404 0.93 24.69 18.87
N GLU A 405 0.22 23.98 19.76
CA GLU A 405 0.83 23.20 20.84
C GLU A 405 1.55 21.96 20.30
N LEU A 406 0.99 21.30 19.29
CA LEU A 406 1.64 20.18 18.62
C LEU A 406 2.90 20.65 17.86
N THR A 407 2.80 21.79 17.18
CA THR A 407 3.94 22.41 16.51
C THR A 407 5.03 22.80 17.50
N LEU A 408 4.67 23.41 18.64
CA LEU A 408 5.61 23.77 19.70
C LEU A 408 6.28 22.54 20.33
N ALA A 409 5.55 21.42 20.50
CA ALA A 409 6.14 20.18 21.00
C ALA A 409 7.21 19.63 20.04
N TYR A 410 6.95 19.59 18.74
CA TYR A 410 7.94 19.16 17.75
C TYR A 410 9.09 20.17 17.60
N PHE A 411 8.80 21.48 17.61
CA PHE A 411 9.84 22.50 17.61
C PHE A 411 10.75 22.40 18.83
N GLY A 412 10.18 22.16 20.01
CA GLY A 412 10.96 21.96 21.22
C GLY A 412 11.88 20.73 21.13
N ARG A 413 11.37 19.60 20.61
CA ARG A 413 12.18 18.40 20.35
C ARG A 413 13.30 18.68 19.33
N LEU A 414 13.01 19.40 18.26
CA LEU A 414 14.02 19.85 17.29
C LEU A 414 15.08 20.73 17.97
N ALA A 415 14.66 21.70 18.78
CA ALA A 415 15.57 22.60 19.49
C ALA A 415 16.55 21.82 20.38
N PHE A 416 16.07 20.85 21.17
CA PHE A 416 16.94 19.97 21.96
C PHE A 416 17.83 19.10 21.07
N ALA A 417 17.30 18.57 19.96
CA ALA A 417 18.07 17.77 19.03
C ALA A 417 19.27 18.50 18.44
N ILE A 418 19.18 19.81 18.21
CA ILE A 418 20.26 20.64 17.63
C ILE A 418 21.01 21.49 18.66
N GLY A 419 20.82 21.25 19.97
CA GLY A 419 21.51 21.94 21.05
C GLY A 419 21.02 23.37 21.34
N LYS A 420 19.79 23.73 20.94
CA LYS A 420 19.17 25.04 21.21
C LYS A 420 18.20 24.95 22.40
N ASN A 421 18.68 24.48 23.53
CA ASN A 421 17.89 24.10 24.71
C ASN A 421 16.97 25.21 25.24
N ASP A 422 17.45 26.49 25.27
CA ASP A 422 16.65 27.63 25.75
C ASP A 422 15.38 27.83 24.89
N ASN A 423 15.47 27.61 23.59
CA ASN A 423 14.30 27.66 22.69
C ASN A 423 13.33 26.51 22.97
N GLY A 424 13.83 25.34 23.31
CA GLY A 424 13.04 24.20 23.73
C GLY A 424 12.29 24.48 25.03
N LEU A 425 12.98 25.05 26.04
CA LEU A 425 12.35 25.43 27.32
C LEU A 425 11.24 26.46 27.12
N LYS A 426 11.49 27.53 26.35
CA LYS A 426 10.47 28.53 26.00
C LYS A 426 9.25 27.92 25.32
N ALA A 427 9.43 26.91 24.44
CA ALA A 427 8.32 26.20 23.82
C ALA A 427 7.51 25.41 24.86
N ALA A 428 8.16 24.73 25.80
CA ALA A 428 7.50 23.99 26.87
C ALA A 428 6.69 24.89 27.80
N GLU A 429 7.27 26.01 28.24
CA GLU A 429 6.56 27.01 29.06
C GLU A 429 5.29 27.50 28.38
N LYS A 430 5.39 27.84 27.09
CA LYS A 430 4.24 28.28 26.29
C LYS A 430 3.15 27.21 26.16
N ILE A 431 3.53 25.94 26.07
CA ILE A 431 2.58 24.81 26.10
C ILE A 431 1.89 24.72 27.47
N VAL A 432 2.64 24.78 28.57
CA VAL A 432 2.07 24.70 29.93
C VAL A 432 1.04 25.80 30.19
N GLU A 433 1.33 27.04 29.79
CA GLU A 433 0.39 28.17 29.89
C GLU A 433 -0.93 27.91 29.17
N ARG A 434 -0.88 27.25 28.02
CA ARG A 434 -2.03 27.02 27.14
C ARG A 434 -2.77 25.71 27.39
N LEU A 435 -2.17 24.77 28.12
CA LEU A 435 -2.65 23.38 28.25
C LEU A 435 -4.09 23.29 28.77
N LYS A 436 -4.52 24.24 29.62
CA LYS A 436 -5.87 24.30 30.19
C LYS A 436 -6.97 24.65 29.18
N PHE A 437 -6.57 25.25 28.06
CA PHE A 437 -7.50 25.80 27.07
C PHE A 437 -7.61 24.94 25.80
N ILE A 438 -6.75 23.95 25.63
CA ILE A 438 -6.77 23.10 24.44
C ILE A 438 -7.69 21.88 24.63
N PRO A 439 -8.48 21.54 23.59
CA PRO A 439 -9.30 20.33 23.62
C PRO A 439 -8.41 19.09 23.60
N PHE A 440 -8.84 18.05 24.29
CA PHE A 440 -8.09 16.81 24.30
C PHE A 440 -8.02 16.18 22.91
N GLN A 441 -6.80 16.04 22.39
CA GLN A 441 -6.46 15.30 21.17
C GLN A 441 -5.36 14.28 21.50
N PRO A 442 -5.56 12.97 21.24
CA PRO A 442 -4.61 11.94 21.66
C PRO A 442 -3.19 12.15 21.15
N VAL A 443 -3.05 12.49 19.86
CA VAL A 443 -1.72 12.70 19.27
C VAL A 443 -1.02 13.92 19.86
N THR A 444 -1.72 15.04 20.02
CA THR A 444 -1.17 16.28 20.58
C THR A 444 -0.70 16.07 22.01
N PHE A 445 -1.56 15.46 22.86
CA PHE A 445 -1.21 15.21 24.24
C PHE A 445 -0.09 14.19 24.40
N ALA A 446 -0.06 13.14 23.58
CA ALA A 446 1.04 12.18 23.60
C ALA A 446 2.36 12.79 23.16
N GLN A 447 2.37 13.65 22.13
CA GLN A 447 3.59 14.34 21.68
C GLN A 447 4.07 15.38 22.68
N ILE A 448 3.16 16.10 23.35
CA ILE A 448 3.50 17.00 24.46
C ILE A 448 4.13 16.20 25.61
N ALA A 449 3.54 15.07 25.98
CA ALA A 449 4.09 14.21 27.03
C ALA A 449 5.50 13.72 26.67
N SER A 450 5.68 13.19 25.46
CA SER A 450 7.00 12.74 24.97
C SER A 450 8.03 13.88 24.91
N PHE A 451 7.60 15.11 24.67
CA PHE A 451 8.48 16.27 24.74
C PHE A 451 8.81 16.63 26.18
N PHE A 452 7.83 16.64 27.07
CA PHE A 452 8.04 16.95 28.48
C PHE A 452 8.93 15.93 29.20
N GLU A 453 8.91 14.64 28.80
CA GLU A 453 9.84 13.61 29.30
C GLU A 453 11.32 14.02 29.11
N ILE A 454 11.65 14.75 28.03
CA ILE A 454 13.01 15.21 27.77
C ILE A 454 13.45 16.29 28.78
N ILE A 455 12.49 17.06 29.32
CA ILE A 455 12.75 18.26 30.13
C ILE A 455 12.45 18.05 31.63
N SER A 456 11.53 17.14 31.95
CA SER A 456 10.89 16.98 33.26
C SER A 456 11.82 16.93 34.47
N PRO A 457 13.04 16.36 34.38
CA PRO A 457 13.92 16.28 35.59
C PRO A 457 14.35 17.64 36.17
N LYS A 458 14.07 18.76 35.49
CA LYS A 458 14.61 20.08 35.84
C LYS A 458 13.53 21.15 36.11
N ASN A 459 12.24 20.84 35.94
CA ASN A 459 11.17 21.85 36.07
C ASN A 459 9.89 21.25 36.66
N GLU A 460 9.57 21.64 37.90
CA GLU A 460 8.42 21.12 38.66
C GLU A 460 7.06 21.36 37.99
N LYS A 461 6.87 22.52 37.36
CA LYS A 461 5.62 22.85 36.63
C LYS A 461 5.41 21.92 35.43
N ILE A 462 6.50 21.62 34.70
CA ILE A 462 6.44 20.70 33.56
C ILE A 462 6.19 19.27 34.04
N LEU A 463 6.82 18.86 35.15
CA LEU A 463 6.60 17.54 35.73
C LEU A 463 5.14 17.34 36.15
N THR A 464 4.54 18.30 36.85
CA THR A 464 3.13 18.26 37.22
C THR A 464 2.22 18.15 35.99
N ALA A 465 2.47 18.97 34.97
CA ALA A 465 1.70 18.92 33.72
C ALA A 465 1.85 17.57 33.00
N LEU A 466 3.05 16.98 33.01
CA LEU A 466 3.32 15.66 32.41
C LEU A 466 2.50 14.56 33.10
N GLU A 467 2.47 14.53 34.43
CA GLU A 467 1.70 13.53 35.20
C GLU A 467 0.19 13.65 34.94
N ASP A 468 -0.35 14.86 34.86
CA ASP A 468 -1.75 15.10 34.53
C ASP A 468 -2.09 14.63 33.10
N ILE A 469 -1.19 14.89 32.14
CA ILE A 469 -1.34 14.41 30.77
C ILE A 469 -1.32 12.88 30.74
N LYS A 470 -0.34 12.24 31.37
CA LYS A 470 -0.22 10.77 31.46
C LYS A 470 -1.49 10.13 32.02
N LYS A 471 -1.99 10.65 33.14
CA LYS A 471 -3.24 10.18 33.77
C LYS A 471 -4.44 10.28 32.80
N THR A 472 -4.53 11.39 32.10
CA THR A 472 -5.62 11.63 31.13
C THR A 472 -5.51 10.67 29.94
N LEU A 473 -4.34 10.53 29.35
CA LEU A 473 -4.08 9.62 28.23
C LEU A 473 -4.43 8.17 28.58
N LYS A 474 -3.96 7.68 29.72
CA LYS A 474 -4.24 6.31 30.20
C LYS A 474 -5.75 6.06 30.37
N LYS A 475 -6.49 7.01 30.97
CA LYS A 475 -7.94 6.95 31.13
C LYS A 475 -8.69 6.93 29.82
N LYS A 476 -8.28 7.77 28.87
CA LYS A 476 -8.91 7.89 27.56
C LYS A 476 -8.63 6.67 26.66
N PHE A 477 -7.40 6.14 26.68
CA PHE A 477 -7.06 4.91 25.98
C PHE A 477 -7.92 3.73 26.42
N LYS A 478 -8.07 3.51 27.75
CA LYS A 478 -8.93 2.45 28.28
C LYS A 478 -10.39 2.58 27.85
N LYS A 479 -10.91 3.81 27.70
CA LYS A 479 -12.25 4.07 27.16
C LYS A 479 -12.34 3.77 25.66
N SER A 480 -11.32 4.14 24.90
CA SER A 480 -11.23 3.87 23.46
C SER A 480 -11.19 2.37 23.17
N LYS A 481 -10.39 1.62 23.92
CA LYS A 481 -10.29 0.16 23.81
C LYS A 481 -11.63 -0.55 24.05
N LYS A 482 -12.51 0.04 24.86
CA LYS A 482 -13.88 -0.47 25.09
C LYS A 482 -14.89 -0.04 24.02
N GLY A 483 -14.47 0.53 22.92
CA GLY A 483 -15.34 0.96 21.81
C GLY A 483 -16.19 2.22 22.09
N LYS A 484 -15.90 2.93 23.18
CA LYS A 484 -16.65 4.14 23.58
C LYS A 484 -16.16 5.44 22.95
N LEU A 485 -15.07 5.39 22.18
CA LEU A 485 -14.49 6.52 21.46
C LEU A 485 -14.05 6.05 20.09
N SER A 486 -13.99 6.97 19.12
CA SER A 486 -13.38 6.70 17.82
C SER A 486 -11.92 6.27 17.99
N LEU A 487 -11.54 5.17 17.35
CA LEU A 487 -10.21 4.59 17.43
C LEU A 487 -9.44 4.94 16.16
N ASN A 488 -8.73 6.04 16.18
CA ASN A 488 -7.64 6.25 15.24
C ASN A 488 -6.38 5.58 15.82
N VAL A 489 -5.99 4.46 15.23
CA VAL A 489 -4.91 3.60 15.74
C VAL A 489 -3.59 4.36 15.84
N ALA A 490 -3.26 5.17 14.84
CA ALA A 490 -2.04 5.96 14.83
C ALA A 490 -2.01 7.04 15.92
N PHE A 491 -3.17 7.56 16.35
CA PHE A 491 -3.24 8.56 17.41
C PHE A 491 -2.80 8.02 18.78
N TRP A 492 -2.93 6.72 18.97
CA TRP A 492 -2.56 6.06 20.22
C TRP A 492 -1.14 5.47 20.20
N ALA A 493 -0.51 5.39 19.04
CA ALA A 493 0.79 4.75 18.91
C ALA A 493 1.86 5.34 19.85
N GLU A 494 1.90 6.67 20.03
CA GLU A 494 2.91 7.34 20.87
C GLU A 494 2.78 7.02 22.37
N LEU A 495 1.62 6.47 22.81
CA LEU A 495 1.45 6.12 24.22
C LEU A 495 2.49 5.13 24.73
N ALA A 496 2.86 4.16 23.90
CA ALA A 496 3.83 3.16 24.30
C ALA A 496 5.18 3.81 24.67
N ASN A 497 5.60 4.83 23.91
CA ASN A 497 6.82 5.59 24.23
C ASN A 497 6.69 6.37 25.54
N VAL A 498 5.57 7.08 25.72
CA VAL A 498 5.31 7.89 26.91
C VAL A 498 5.35 7.08 28.20
N PHE A 499 4.97 5.82 28.15
CA PHE A 499 4.92 4.96 29.33
C PHE A 499 6.07 3.95 29.41
N TRP A 500 6.96 3.89 28.41
CA TRP A 500 8.02 2.87 28.37
C TRP A 500 8.90 2.85 29.63
N GLY A 501 9.32 4.02 30.10
CA GLY A 501 10.16 4.15 31.29
C GLY A 501 9.38 4.14 32.62
N SER A 502 8.15 4.65 32.65
CA SER A 502 7.39 4.88 33.88
C SER A 502 6.33 3.81 34.19
N ASP A 503 5.78 3.14 33.19
CA ASP A 503 4.84 2.01 33.33
C ASP A 503 5.02 1.03 32.15
N PRO A 504 6.08 0.20 32.18
CA PRO A 504 6.37 -0.75 31.08
C PRO A 504 5.24 -1.76 30.86
N SER A 505 4.45 -2.07 31.88
CA SER A 505 3.31 -2.97 31.77
C SER A 505 2.22 -2.36 30.89
N PHE A 506 1.88 -1.09 31.11
CA PHE A 506 0.91 -0.37 30.30
C PHE A 506 1.44 -0.14 28.89
N SER A 507 2.73 0.16 28.74
CA SER A 507 3.38 0.29 27.42
C SER A 507 3.22 -1.01 26.60
N ARG A 508 3.48 -2.18 27.19
CA ARG A 508 3.25 -3.48 26.55
C ARG A 508 1.78 -3.71 26.20
N GLU A 509 0.85 -3.36 27.07
CA GLU A 509 -0.60 -3.44 26.75
C GLU A 509 -0.97 -2.64 25.50
N VAL A 510 -0.38 -1.45 25.33
CA VAL A 510 -0.58 -0.61 24.12
C VAL A 510 0.03 -1.26 22.90
N ILE A 511 1.25 -1.78 22.98
CA ILE A 511 1.95 -2.45 21.88
C ILE A 511 1.17 -3.69 21.42
N ASP A 512 0.72 -4.54 22.33
CA ASP A 512 -0.04 -5.74 21.98
C ASP A 512 -1.39 -5.39 21.33
N TRP A 513 -2.03 -4.33 21.81
CA TRP A 513 -3.23 -3.82 21.18
C TRP A 513 -2.95 -3.31 19.75
N LEU A 514 -1.87 -2.55 19.53
CA LEU A 514 -1.44 -2.10 18.20
C LEU A 514 -1.17 -3.29 17.27
N LYS A 515 -0.42 -4.29 17.73
CA LYS A 515 -0.15 -5.52 16.93
C LYS A 515 -1.44 -6.21 16.49
N GLY A 516 -2.45 -6.24 17.36
CA GLY A 516 -3.78 -6.76 17.02
C GLY A 516 -4.55 -5.94 15.98
N CYS A 517 -4.15 -4.69 15.72
CA CYS A 517 -4.72 -3.83 14.68
C CYS A 517 -3.99 -3.91 13.33
N GLN A 518 -2.88 -4.66 13.24
CA GLN A 518 -2.13 -4.81 12.01
C GLN A 518 -2.96 -5.53 10.94
N LEU A 519 -3.01 -4.95 9.77
CA LEU A 519 -3.64 -5.57 8.61
C LEU A 519 -2.72 -6.61 8.00
N PHE A 520 -3.31 -7.48 7.23
CA PHE A 520 -2.64 -8.56 6.54
C PHE A 520 -1.46 -8.09 5.65
N ASN A 521 -1.62 -6.98 4.91
CA ASN A 521 -0.57 -6.42 4.06
C ASN A 521 0.56 -5.73 4.85
N GLY A 522 0.54 -5.81 6.18
CA GLY A 522 1.53 -5.20 7.05
C GLY A 522 1.21 -3.77 7.50
N SER A 523 0.27 -3.10 6.85
CA SER A 523 -0.14 -1.74 7.22
C SER A 523 -1.07 -1.73 8.43
N PHE A 524 -1.39 -0.53 8.89
CA PHE A 524 -2.37 -0.32 9.95
C PHE A 524 -3.53 0.52 9.46
N SER A 525 -4.74 0.08 9.75
CA SER A 525 -5.95 0.84 9.47
C SER A 525 -5.98 2.12 10.31
N GLU A 526 -6.49 3.21 9.73
CA GLU A 526 -6.72 4.44 10.48
C GLU A 526 -7.65 4.22 11.67
N SER A 527 -8.66 3.39 11.50
CA SER A 527 -9.56 3.00 12.59
C SER A 527 -10.04 1.57 12.42
N ILE A 528 -10.49 0.95 13.49
CA ILE A 528 -11.04 -0.42 13.48
C ILE A 528 -12.24 -0.57 12.54
N ASN A 529 -12.95 0.51 12.24
CA ASN A 529 -14.13 0.52 11.39
C ASN A 529 -13.85 0.85 9.92
N PHE A 530 -12.68 1.41 9.62
CA PHE A 530 -12.26 1.81 8.27
C PHE A 530 -10.96 1.12 7.91
N ASN A 531 -10.98 0.30 6.90
CA ASN A 531 -9.81 -0.43 6.43
C ASN A 531 -8.90 0.43 5.51
N ILE A 532 -8.81 1.73 5.76
CA ILE A 532 -7.93 2.62 5.04
C ILE A 532 -6.64 2.75 5.82
N SER A 533 -5.52 2.43 5.19
CA SER A 533 -4.19 2.56 5.76
C SER A 533 -3.48 3.76 5.16
N TYR A 534 -2.74 4.47 5.98
CA TYR A 534 -1.92 5.60 5.59
C TYR A 534 -0.45 5.33 5.90
N SER A 535 0.44 5.78 5.01
CA SER A 535 1.87 5.57 5.18
C SER A 535 2.43 6.25 6.43
N ASN A 536 1.98 7.47 6.73
CA ASN A 536 2.38 8.18 7.93
C ASN A 536 1.93 7.48 9.22
N GLY A 537 0.68 6.99 9.27
CA GLY A 537 0.18 6.23 10.41
C GLY A 537 0.90 4.91 10.62
N THR A 538 1.14 4.17 9.54
CA THR A 538 1.87 2.89 9.57
C THR A 538 3.34 3.09 9.95
N ALA A 539 4.01 4.10 9.38
CA ALA A 539 5.39 4.42 9.72
C ALA A 539 5.54 4.92 11.17
N LYS A 540 4.55 5.65 11.69
CA LYS A 540 4.49 6.03 13.10
C LYS A 540 4.43 4.80 14.02
N ILE A 541 3.65 3.80 13.66
CA ILE A 541 3.56 2.56 14.45
C ILE A 541 4.87 1.77 14.35
N LEU A 542 5.54 1.76 13.19
CA LEU A 542 6.89 1.20 13.04
C LEU A 542 7.86 1.80 14.04
N GLU A 543 7.88 3.14 14.15
CA GLU A 543 8.72 3.86 15.11
C GLU A 543 8.52 3.37 16.54
N ILE A 544 7.27 3.08 16.92
CA ILE A 544 6.93 2.62 18.27
C ILE A 544 7.30 1.15 18.49
N LEU A 545 7.02 0.28 17.52
CA LEU A 545 7.37 -1.14 17.62
C LEU A 545 8.88 -1.39 17.60
N ALA A 546 9.63 -0.51 16.96
CA ALA A 546 11.09 -0.59 16.90
C ALA A 546 11.78 -0.38 18.27
N VAL A 547 11.08 0.12 19.28
CA VAL A 547 11.61 0.23 20.66
C VAL A 547 11.98 -1.14 21.23
N ASN A 548 11.25 -2.19 20.88
CA ASN A 548 11.55 -3.57 21.23
C ASN A 548 11.51 -4.44 19.97
N GLN A 549 12.62 -4.41 19.22
CA GLN A 549 12.70 -5.08 17.92
C GLN A 549 12.52 -6.58 18.01
N GLU A 550 13.11 -7.24 18.99
CA GLU A 550 13.03 -8.70 19.10
C GLU A 550 11.60 -9.18 19.30
N ALA A 551 10.88 -8.58 20.25
CA ALA A 551 9.49 -8.94 20.53
C ALA A 551 8.50 -8.59 19.40
N ASN A 552 8.90 -7.69 18.50
CA ASN A 552 8.03 -7.15 17.44
C ASN A 552 8.51 -7.48 16.02
N ARG A 553 9.55 -8.29 15.86
CA ARG A 553 10.27 -8.54 14.61
C ARG A 553 9.34 -8.83 13.43
N GLY A 554 8.42 -9.78 13.57
CA GLY A 554 7.51 -10.14 12.49
C GLY A 554 6.54 -9.01 12.10
N ALA A 555 6.04 -8.23 13.08
CA ALA A 555 5.20 -7.07 12.80
C ALA A 555 5.99 -5.98 12.07
N ILE A 556 7.21 -5.70 12.51
CA ILE A 556 8.14 -4.73 11.91
C ILE A 556 8.46 -5.11 10.47
N GLN A 557 8.80 -6.37 10.21
CA GLN A 557 9.10 -6.85 8.87
C GLN A 557 7.95 -6.62 7.90
N ARG A 558 6.72 -6.95 8.30
CA ARG A 558 5.53 -6.72 7.46
C ARG A 558 5.28 -5.22 7.21
N ILE A 559 5.50 -4.37 8.21
CA ILE A 559 5.40 -2.91 8.04
C ILE A 559 6.41 -2.42 7.01
N LEU A 560 7.66 -2.83 7.14
CA LEU A 560 8.75 -2.39 6.25
C LEU A 560 8.46 -2.80 4.80
N LEU A 561 8.04 -4.04 4.56
CA LEU A 561 7.67 -4.50 3.21
C LEU A 561 6.54 -3.66 2.61
N TRP A 562 5.53 -3.32 3.42
CA TRP A 562 4.45 -2.44 2.96
C TRP A 562 4.94 -1.01 2.69
N LEU A 563 5.73 -0.41 3.57
CA LEU A 563 6.30 0.94 3.37
C LEU A 563 7.22 0.98 2.15
N PHE A 564 7.97 -0.09 1.87
CA PHE A 564 8.79 -0.18 0.67
C PHE A 564 7.95 -0.16 -0.60
N SER A 565 6.77 -0.77 -0.59
CA SER A 565 5.85 -0.67 -1.72
C SER A 565 5.26 0.74 -1.88
N MET A 566 5.19 1.52 -0.79
CA MET A 566 4.71 2.90 -0.81
C MET A 566 5.78 3.93 -1.18
N GLN A 567 7.07 3.57 -1.08
CA GLN A 567 8.16 4.47 -1.41
C GLN A 567 8.37 4.57 -2.92
N TYR A 568 8.40 5.79 -3.44
CA TYR A 568 8.67 6.04 -4.85
C TYR A 568 10.09 5.64 -5.26
N ASN A 569 10.15 4.84 -6.32
CA ASN A 569 11.38 4.37 -6.96
C ASN A 569 11.16 4.20 -8.48
N ASN A 570 12.16 3.80 -9.22
CA ASN A 570 12.05 3.65 -10.68
C ASN A 570 10.98 2.62 -11.11
N GLU A 571 10.73 1.60 -10.28
CA GLU A 571 9.78 0.55 -10.63
C GLU A 571 8.32 1.04 -10.58
N ASN A 572 7.98 1.91 -9.61
CA ASN A 572 6.63 2.36 -9.34
C ASN A 572 6.33 3.81 -9.72
N THR A 573 7.11 4.38 -10.65
CA THR A 573 6.93 5.74 -11.17
C THR A 573 6.59 5.78 -12.67
N PHE A 574 6.31 4.63 -13.28
CA PHE A 574 6.03 4.53 -14.72
C PHE A 574 4.83 5.36 -15.18
N PHE A 575 3.85 5.57 -14.28
CA PHE A 575 2.63 6.36 -14.52
C PHE A 575 2.76 7.84 -14.10
N ILE A 576 3.94 8.28 -13.69
CA ILE A 576 4.23 9.68 -13.32
C ILE A 576 4.91 10.36 -14.51
N PRO A 577 4.45 11.56 -14.94
CA PRO A 577 5.12 12.33 -15.97
C PRO A 577 6.61 12.50 -15.67
N TYR A 578 7.44 12.32 -16.68
CA TYR A 578 8.90 12.24 -16.52
C TYR A 578 9.48 13.47 -15.80
N GLU A 579 8.97 14.67 -16.14
CA GLU A 579 9.36 15.94 -15.56
C GLU A 579 9.08 16.05 -14.05
N PHE A 580 8.19 15.22 -13.50
CA PHE A 580 7.84 15.25 -12.06
C PHE A 580 8.39 14.06 -11.27
N ARG A 581 8.93 13.03 -11.93
CA ARG A 581 9.46 11.84 -11.24
C ARG A 581 10.51 12.19 -10.21
N HIS A 582 11.47 13.05 -10.56
CA HIS A 582 12.55 13.48 -9.68
C HIS A 582 12.03 14.15 -8.40
N LYS A 583 10.85 14.78 -8.44
CA LYS A 583 10.26 15.45 -7.28
C LYS A 583 9.73 14.50 -6.22
N VAL A 584 9.43 13.26 -6.57
CA VAL A 584 8.82 12.29 -5.65
C VAL A 584 9.74 11.12 -5.31
N MET A 585 10.81 10.89 -6.07
CA MET A 585 11.76 9.78 -5.87
C MET A 585 12.32 9.76 -4.45
N GLY A 586 12.10 8.64 -3.74
CA GLY A 586 12.46 8.48 -2.33
C GLY A 586 11.35 8.86 -1.34
N GLY A 587 10.39 9.71 -1.74
CA GLY A 587 9.22 10.06 -0.94
C GLY A 587 8.26 8.89 -0.76
N LEU A 588 7.39 8.94 0.23
CA LEU A 588 6.36 7.93 0.49
C LEU A 588 4.98 8.43 0.06
N ARG A 589 4.25 7.62 -0.68
CA ARG A 589 2.85 7.84 -1.02
C ARG A 589 2.01 7.89 0.25
N HIS A 590 0.95 8.68 0.22
CA HIS A 590 0.03 8.75 1.35
C HIS A 590 -0.68 7.43 1.62
N ASN A 591 -1.24 6.82 0.55
CA ASN A 591 -1.85 5.49 0.59
C ASN A 591 -2.01 4.92 -0.83
N TYR A 592 -2.71 3.80 -1.00
CA TYR A 592 -2.91 3.17 -2.32
C TYR A 592 -3.68 4.04 -3.32
N PHE A 593 -4.63 4.83 -2.89
CA PHE A 593 -5.47 5.67 -3.77
C PHE A 593 -5.09 7.16 -3.77
N ASN A 594 -4.38 7.65 -2.77
CA ASN A 594 -3.80 8.99 -2.78
C ASN A 594 -2.30 8.90 -3.01
N GLN A 595 -1.89 9.25 -4.23
CA GLN A 595 -0.51 9.13 -4.70
C GLN A 595 0.40 10.27 -4.26
N GLU A 596 -0.11 11.31 -3.59
CA GLU A 596 0.74 12.40 -3.12
C GLU A 596 1.87 11.86 -2.24
N ALA A 597 3.08 12.36 -2.45
CA ALA A 597 4.21 12.10 -1.57
C ALA A 597 4.15 13.02 -0.35
N TRP A 598 4.14 12.44 0.84
CA TRP A 598 3.96 13.17 2.09
C TRP A 598 5.22 13.22 2.94
N SER A 599 5.59 14.42 3.40
CA SER A 599 6.80 14.67 4.18
C SER A 599 6.76 13.96 5.54
N ASP A 600 5.62 13.95 6.22
CA ASP A 600 5.47 13.30 7.52
C ASP A 600 5.54 11.76 7.43
N ALA A 601 5.11 11.17 6.31
CA ALA A 601 5.28 9.74 6.09
C ALA A 601 6.77 9.35 5.98
N ALA A 602 7.54 10.11 5.19
CA ALA A 602 8.98 9.93 5.09
C ALA A 602 9.69 10.22 6.42
N ALA A 603 9.25 11.25 7.15
CA ALA A 603 9.81 11.63 8.44
C ALA A 603 9.62 10.54 9.52
N HIS A 604 8.42 9.94 9.62
CA HIS A 604 8.18 8.79 10.51
C HIS A 604 9.02 7.58 10.10
N PHE A 605 9.17 7.34 8.80
CA PHE A 605 9.97 6.24 8.29
C PHE A 605 11.44 6.37 8.68
N ILE A 606 12.08 7.53 8.44
CA ILE A 606 13.49 7.74 8.83
C ILE A 606 13.70 7.76 10.35
N LEU A 607 12.70 8.23 11.11
CA LEU A 607 12.80 8.28 12.57
C LEU A 607 12.77 6.87 13.19
N SER A 608 12.18 5.88 12.51
CA SER A 608 12.20 4.48 12.95
C SER A 608 13.63 3.91 13.03
N ALA A 609 14.58 4.46 12.28
CA ALA A 609 16.00 4.08 12.34
C ALA A 609 16.67 4.43 13.68
N LYS A 610 16.07 5.31 14.50
CA LYS A 610 16.59 5.71 15.82
C LYS A 610 16.56 4.55 16.83
N LYS A 611 15.77 3.57 16.60
CA LYS A 611 15.46 2.49 17.52
C LYS A 611 15.78 1.15 16.91
#